data_7ed3caab5eece362ef302b22b8a3cc9f
#
_entry.id   7ed3caab5eece362ef302b22b8a3cc9f
#
_cell.length_a   1.000
_cell.length_b   1.000
_cell.length_c   1.000
_cell.angle_alpha   90.00
_cell.angle_beta   90.00
_cell.angle_gamma   90.00
#
_symmetry.space_group_name_H-M   'P 1'
#
loop_
_entity.id
_entity.type
_entity.pdbx_description
1 polymer ?
#
loop_
_entity_poly.entity_id
_entity_poly.type
_entity_poly.pdbx_seq_one_letter_code
_entity_poly.pdbx_strand_id
1 'polypeptide(L)'
;MQKKGANISLKGYDDIFSTDQSRAEAQQERVQEIPLSELHPFEGHPFRVVDDEEMMKTAESVREFGVLTPAIVRPDPDGGYEIISGHRRHRASEIAGKETMPVIVRDLDDDAAIILMVDANLQRETILPSERAFAYSMKLDAIKHQGARSDLTSRQVVGKLDAADMVGADSGESGRQVQRYIRLTELIPELLDMVDNGQLKFNPAVELSYLAKQEQQDFLSAMDYAQTTPSLSQAQRIKKLAQEGECTLDAMCDIMNEIKKEEQGKVTFKTDALRKYFPKSYTNKQMEDKIIQLLEQWQKKREKSMER
;
A
#
# COMPACT_ATOMS: atom_id res chain seq x y z
N MET A 1 -18.53 6.05 -64.93
CA MET A 1 -18.76 5.26 -63.73
C MET A 1 -17.59 4.32 -63.55
N GLN A 2 -16.59 4.70 -62.72
CA GLN A 2 -15.45 3.86 -62.39
C GLN A 2 -15.79 3.06 -61.12
N LYS A 3 -15.69 1.75 -61.23
CA LYS A 3 -15.83 0.83 -60.08
C LYS A 3 -14.57 0.90 -59.20
N LYS A 4 -14.71 1.33 -57.96
CA LYS A 4 -13.68 1.19 -56.91
C LYS A 4 -13.43 -0.29 -56.63
N GLY A 5 -12.23 -0.77 -56.94
CA GLY A 5 -11.77 -2.10 -56.50
C GLY A 5 -11.60 -2.15 -54.99
N ALA A 6 -12.14 -3.20 -54.36
CA ALA A 6 -11.91 -3.49 -52.96
C ALA A 6 -10.44 -3.93 -52.77
N ASN A 7 -9.67 -3.24 -51.90
CA ASN A 7 -8.34 -3.71 -51.44
C ASN A 7 -8.55 -4.94 -50.54
N ILE A 8 -8.38 -6.10 -51.12
CA ILE A 8 -8.30 -7.35 -50.35
C ILE A 8 -6.84 -7.46 -49.89
N SER A 9 -6.59 -7.19 -48.64
CA SER A 9 -5.34 -7.53 -47.97
C SER A 9 -5.24 -9.06 -47.90
N LEU A 10 -4.39 -9.63 -48.71
CA LEU A 10 -4.05 -11.05 -48.65
C LEU A 10 -3.31 -11.28 -47.32
N LYS A 11 -3.85 -12.09 -46.43
CA LYS A 11 -3.16 -12.63 -45.24
C LYS A 11 -1.87 -13.30 -45.71
N GLY A 12 -0.76 -13.05 -44.98
CA GLY A 12 0.54 -13.61 -45.37
C GLY A 12 0.48 -15.14 -45.42
N TYR A 13 1.33 -15.72 -46.23
CA TYR A 13 1.44 -17.17 -46.46
C TYR A 13 1.62 -17.97 -45.18
N ASP A 14 2.30 -17.38 -44.18
CA ASP A 14 2.51 -17.97 -42.84
C ASP A 14 1.24 -18.14 -42.00
N ASP A 15 0.22 -17.31 -42.19
CA ASP A 15 -1.06 -17.41 -41.45
C ASP A 15 -1.92 -18.60 -41.91
N ILE A 16 -1.68 -19.14 -43.11
CA ILE A 16 -2.49 -20.22 -43.70
C ILE A 16 -1.95 -21.59 -43.34
N PHE A 17 -0.66 -21.70 -42.97
CA PHE A 17 0.02 -22.97 -42.66
C PHE A 17 0.37 -23.15 -41.18
N SER A 18 0.06 -22.20 -40.31
CA SER A 18 0.20 -22.41 -38.87
C SER A 18 -0.83 -23.41 -38.35
N THR A 19 -0.36 -24.58 -37.93
CA THR A 19 -1.21 -25.56 -37.25
C THR A 19 -1.62 -25.04 -35.87
N ASP A 20 -2.74 -25.53 -35.33
CA ASP A 20 -3.16 -25.17 -33.96
C ASP A 20 -2.07 -25.50 -32.92
N GLN A 21 -1.24 -26.50 -33.22
CA GLN A 21 -0.08 -26.88 -32.44
C GLN A 21 1.06 -25.84 -32.51
N SER A 22 1.35 -25.28 -33.67
CA SER A 22 2.36 -24.22 -33.81
C SER A 22 1.90 -22.89 -33.21
N ARG A 23 0.59 -22.61 -33.18
CA ARG A 23 0.02 -21.47 -32.45
C ARG A 23 0.08 -21.66 -30.94
N ALA A 24 -0.18 -22.86 -30.45
CA ALA A 24 -0.05 -23.21 -29.04
C ALA A 24 1.43 -23.17 -28.57
N GLU A 25 2.37 -23.60 -29.43
CA GLU A 25 3.82 -23.53 -29.17
C GLU A 25 4.35 -22.09 -29.22
N ALA A 26 3.79 -21.23 -30.10
CA ALA A 26 4.10 -19.80 -30.15
C ALA A 26 3.55 -19.03 -28.94
N GLN A 27 2.47 -19.53 -28.32
CA GLN A 27 1.89 -18.99 -27.07
C GLN A 27 2.55 -19.56 -25.81
N GLN A 28 3.41 -20.59 -25.89
CA GLN A 28 4.16 -21.06 -24.75
C GLN A 28 5.16 -20.01 -24.30
N GLU A 29 5.01 -19.54 -23.08
CA GLU A 29 5.97 -18.64 -22.43
C GLU A 29 7.35 -19.30 -22.42
N ARG A 30 8.29 -18.77 -23.20
CA ARG A 30 9.65 -19.27 -23.25
C ARG A 30 10.54 -18.42 -22.37
N VAL A 31 11.33 -19.08 -21.53
CA VAL A 31 12.40 -18.42 -20.79
C VAL A 31 13.53 -18.07 -21.75
N GLN A 32 13.96 -16.82 -21.74
CA GLN A 32 15.05 -16.28 -22.55
C GLN A 32 16.09 -15.67 -21.64
N GLU A 33 17.38 -15.84 -22.02
CA GLU A 33 18.49 -15.12 -21.35
C GLU A 33 18.67 -13.77 -22.01
N ILE A 34 18.41 -12.68 -21.28
CA ILE A 34 18.52 -11.32 -21.77
C ILE A 34 19.64 -10.60 -21.00
N PRO A 35 20.51 -9.83 -21.70
CA PRO A 35 21.51 -9.00 -21.06
C PRO A 35 20.90 -8.02 -20.05
N LEU A 36 21.53 -7.86 -18.89
CA LEU A 36 21.06 -6.92 -17.86
C LEU A 36 21.02 -5.47 -18.40
N SER A 37 21.91 -5.14 -19.33
CA SER A 37 21.97 -3.82 -19.99
C SER A 37 20.76 -3.50 -20.87
N GLU A 38 19.96 -4.50 -21.26
CA GLU A 38 18.73 -4.33 -22.04
C GLU A 38 17.48 -4.32 -21.16
N LEU A 39 17.66 -4.51 -19.83
CA LEU A 39 16.57 -4.55 -18.85
C LEU A 39 16.53 -3.24 -18.07
N HIS A 40 15.40 -2.58 -18.03
CA HIS A 40 15.22 -1.36 -17.23
C HIS A 40 13.97 -1.43 -16.36
N PRO A 41 13.95 -0.69 -15.24
CA PRO A 41 12.80 -0.66 -14.34
C PRO A 41 11.56 -0.08 -15.02
N PHE A 42 10.38 -0.54 -14.59
CA PHE A 42 9.10 0.07 -14.96
C PHE A 42 9.05 1.54 -14.51
N GLU A 43 8.65 2.44 -15.41
CA GLU A 43 8.51 3.85 -15.08
C GLU A 43 7.46 4.07 -13.99
N GLY A 44 7.83 4.80 -12.94
CA GLY A 44 6.93 5.04 -11.81
C GLY A 44 6.69 3.81 -10.91
N HIS A 45 7.56 2.80 -10.92
CA HIS A 45 7.46 1.61 -10.07
C HIS A 45 7.32 1.99 -8.60
N PRO A 46 6.20 1.64 -7.91
CA PRO A 46 5.91 2.14 -6.58
C PRO A 46 6.70 1.44 -5.47
N PHE A 47 7.25 0.25 -5.72
CA PHE A 47 7.92 -0.56 -4.72
C PHE A 47 9.42 -0.31 -4.72
N ARG A 48 9.96 0.06 -3.56
CA ARG A 48 11.39 0.38 -3.42
C ARG A 48 12.24 -0.89 -3.57
N VAL A 49 13.35 -0.77 -4.27
CA VAL A 49 14.41 -1.76 -4.31
C VAL A 49 15.56 -1.22 -3.48
N VAL A 50 15.80 -1.82 -2.33
CA VAL A 50 16.81 -1.37 -1.36
C VAL A 50 17.90 -2.42 -1.27
N ASP A 51 19.15 -1.96 -1.22
CA ASP A 51 20.34 -2.81 -1.04
C ASP A 51 20.53 -3.12 0.46
N ASP A 52 19.58 -3.86 1.02
CA ASP A 52 19.57 -4.32 2.41
C ASP A 52 20.26 -5.67 2.58
N GLU A 53 20.32 -6.18 3.82
CA GLU A 53 20.93 -7.47 4.13
C GLU A 53 20.25 -8.64 3.39
N GLU A 54 18.92 -8.56 3.16
CA GLU A 54 18.19 -9.56 2.39
C GLU A 54 18.54 -9.51 0.91
N MET A 55 18.79 -8.31 0.36
CA MET A 55 19.29 -8.16 -1.01
C MET A 55 20.66 -8.80 -1.16
N MET A 56 21.57 -8.62 -0.18
CA MET A 56 22.90 -9.24 -0.22
C MET A 56 22.83 -10.76 -0.17
N LYS A 57 21.95 -11.34 0.65
CA LYS A 57 21.67 -12.78 0.68
C LYS A 57 21.10 -13.28 -0.67
N THR A 58 20.22 -12.49 -1.27
CA THR A 58 19.65 -12.80 -2.59
C THR A 58 20.74 -12.77 -3.66
N ALA A 59 21.62 -11.77 -3.64
CA ALA A 59 22.73 -11.66 -4.58
C ALA A 59 23.75 -12.82 -4.43
N GLU A 60 24.02 -13.26 -3.19
CA GLU A 60 24.86 -14.43 -2.94
C GLU A 60 24.26 -15.71 -3.51
N SER A 61 22.96 -15.93 -3.27
CA SER A 61 22.22 -17.04 -3.87
C SER A 61 22.22 -17.00 -5.40
N VAL A 62 22.03 -15.81 -5.99
CA VAL A 62 22.11 -15.63 -7.47
C VAL A 62 23.52 -15.88 -7.99
N ARG A 63 24.55 -15.54 -7.22
CA ARG A 63 25.94 -15.83 -7.62
C ARG A 63 26.21 -17.33 -7.65
N GLU A 64 25.71 -18.08 -6.70
CA GLU A 64 25.93 -19.52 -6.57
C GLU A 64 25.04 -20.35 -7.50
N PHE A 65 23.73 -20.06 -7.53
CA PHE A 65 22.75 -20.90 -8.21
C PHE A 65 22.12 -20.26 -9.47
N GLY A 66 22.43 -18.98 -9.74
CA GLY A 66 21.74 -18.21 -10.78
C GLY A 66 20.34 -17.76 -10.34
N VAL A 67 19.60 -17.14 -11.26
CA VAL A 67 18.22 -16.75 -11.04
C VAL A 67 17.29 -17.92 -11.31
N LEU A 68 16.77 -18.57 -10.26
CA LEU A 68 15.96 -19.79 -10.37
C LEU A 68 14.55 -19.53 -10.93
N THR A 69 13.98 -18.35 -10.66
CA THR A 69 12.65 -17.96 -11.14
C THR A 69 12.81 -16.82 -12.14
N PRO A 70 12.40 -16.95 -13.41
CA PRO A 70 12.57 -15.91 -14.40
C PRO A 70 11.78 -14.65 -14.04
N ALA A 71 12.29 -13.48 -14.42
CA ALA A 71 11.55 -12.22 -14.35
C ALA A 71 10.50 -12.16 -15.47
N ILE A 72 9.51 -11.28 -15.30
CA ILE A 72 8.53 -10.98 -16.35
C ILE A 72 8.86 -9.59 -16.88
N VAL A 73 9.03 -9.49 -18.19
CA VAL A 73 9.36 -8.27 -18.89
C VAL A 73 8.44 -8.06 -20.09
N ARG A 74 8.35 -6.82 -20.58
CA ARG A 74 7.69 -6.52 -21.85
C ARG A 74 8.67 -5.78 -22.78
N PRO A 75 8.52 -5.86 -24.13
CA PRO A 75 9.28 -5.02 -25.03
C PRO A 75 9.00 -3.54 -24.77
N ASP A 76 10.05 -2.71 -24.76
CA ASP A 76 9.91 -1.26 -24.67
C ASP A 76 9.96 -0.65 -26.06
N PRO A 77 9.04 0.28 -26.41
CA PRO A 77 9.08 1.00 -27.68
C PRO A 77 10.38 1.75 -27.93
N ASP A 78 11.05 2.22 -26.89
CA ASP A 78 12.32 2.95 -26.95
C ASP A 78 13.54 2.02 -27.03
N GLY A 79 13.35 0.72 -26.97
CA GLY A 79 14.35 -0.32 -27.09
C GLY A 79 14.65 -1.04 -25.77
N GLY A 80 15.03 -2.31 -25.86
CA GLY A 80 15.22 -3.18 -24.71
C GLY A 80 13.90 -3.69 -24.13
N TYR A 81 13.89 -3.94 -22.82
CA TYR A 81 12.74 -4.55 -22.13
C TYR A 81 12.49 -3.89 -20.77
N GLU A 82 11.24 -3.58 -20.51
CA GLU A 82 10.80 -3.05 -19.25
C GLU A 82 10.43 -4.18 -18.27
N ILE A 83 10.95 -4.13 -17.05
CA ILE A 83 10.74 -5.16 -16.02
C ILE A 83 9.39 -4.94 -15.35
N ILE A 84 8.48 -5.88 -15.51
CA ILE A 84 7.16 -5.87 -14.85
C ILE A 84 7.20 -6.56 -13.48
N SER A 85 7.94 -7.68 -13.38
CA SER A 85 8.15 -8.40 -12.13
C SER A 85 9.55 -8.97 -12.05
N GLY A 86 10.24 -8.75 -10.94
CA GLY A 86 11.57 -9.26 -10.70
C GLY A 86 12.66 -8.20 -10.52
N HIS A 87 12.33 -6.95 -10.20
CA HIS A 87 13.27 -5.86 -9.96
C HIS A 87 14.35 -6.22 -8.90
N ARG A 88 13.99 -6.89 -7.81
CA ARG A 88 14.97 -7.36 -6.81
C ARG A 88 15.91 -8.43 -7.38
N ARG A 89 15.41 -9.32 -8.26
CA ARG A 89 16.25 -10.33 -8.94
C ARG A 89 17.20 -9.69 -9.94
N HIS A 90 16.75 -8.68 -10.68
CA HIS A 90 17.60 -7.89 -11.56
C HIS A 90 18.70 -7.22 -10.74
N ARG A 91 18.36 -6.47 -9.67
CA ARG A 91 19.35 -5.82 -8.81
C ARG A 91 20.33 -6.82 -8.19
N ALA A 92 19.85 -7.96 -7.70
CA ALA A 92 20.69 -9.02 -7.17
C ALA A 92 21.65 -9.61 -8.24
N SER A 93 21.21 -9.71 -9.50
CA SER A 93 22.04 -10.15 -10.62
C SER A 93 23.16 -9.15 -10.93
N GLU A 94 22.88 -7.85 -10.90
CA GLU A 94 23.89 -6.80 -11.03
C GLU A 94 24.95 -6.90 -9.89
N ILE A 95 24.52 -6.99 -8.65
CA ILE A 95 25.42 -7.15 -7.47
C ILE A 95 26.24 -8.44 -7.56
N ALA A 96 25.62 -9.52 -8.08
CA ALA A 96 26.28 -10.80 -8.29
C ALA A 96 27.29 -10.81 -9.46
N GLY A 97 27.29 -9.75 -10.30
CA GLY A 97 28.16 -9.63 -11.47
C GLY A 97 27.75 -10.56 -12.62
N LYS A 98 26.45 -10.85 -12.77
CA LYS A 98 25.92 -11.59 -13.91
C LYS A 98 25.81 -10.66 -15.12
N GLU A 99 25.98 -11.21 -16.33
CA GLU A 99 25.82 -10.45 -17.58
C GLU A 99 24.39 -10.55 -18.11
N THR A 100 23.72 -11.68 -17.86
CA THR A 100 22.34 -11.97 -18.29
C THR A 100 21.50 -12.46 -17.14
N MET A 101 20.18 -12.44 -17.32
CA MET A 101 19.24 -13.13 -16.43
C MET A 101 18.09 -13.76 -17.23
N PRO A 102 17.51 -14.87 -16.71
CA PRO A 102 16.35 -15.49 -17.32
C PRO A 102 15.10 -14.65 -17.15
N VAL A 103 14.40 -14.41 -18.26
CA VAL A 103 13.15 -13.64 -18.30
C VAL A 103 12.09 -14.35 -19.13
N ILE A 104 10.84 -14.01 -18.90
CA ILE A 104 9.70 -14.35 -19.75
C ILE A 104 9.23 -13.03 -20.37
N VAL A 105 9.28 -12.95 -21.70
CA VAL A 105 8.80 -11.78 -22.44
C VAL A 105 7.31 -11.94 -22.68
N ARG A 106 6.52 -10.95 -22.23
CA ARG A 106 5.08 -10.85 -22.47
C ARG A 106 4.77 -9.57 -23.24
N ASP A 107 3.88 -9.68 -24.21
CA ASP A 107 3.30 -8.53 -24.89
C ASP A 107 2.13 -8.00 -24.05
N LEU A 108 2.38 -6.96 -23.25
CA LEU A 108 1.44 -6.37 -22.31
C LEU A 108 1.25 -4.89 -22.63
N ASP A 109 0.00 -4.44 -22.71
CA ASP A 109 -0.28 -3.01 -22.68
C ASP A 109 -0.02 -2.41 -21.29
N ASP A 110 -0.03 -1.08 -21.17
CA ASP A 110 0.32 -0.39 -19.93
C ASP A 110 -0.60 -0.79 -18.76
N ASP A 111 -1.90 -0.90 -19.00
CA ASP A 111 -2.87 -1.27 -17.97
C ASP A 111 -2.64 -2.69 -17.47
N ALA A 112 -2.40 -3.65 -18.38
CA ALA A 112 -2.13 -5.04 -18.02
C ALA A 112 -0.78 -5.18 -17.29
N ALA A 113 0.24 -4.42 -17.72
CA ALA A 113 1.54 -4.38 -17.06
C ALA A 113 1.46 -3.86 -15.63
N ILE A 114 0.72 -2.75 -15.40
CA ILE A 114 0.48 -2.18 -14.08
C ILE A 114 -0.23 -3.18 -13.18
N ILE A 115 -1.32 -3.80 -13.65
CA ILE A 115 -2.09 -4.77 -12.87
C ILE A 115 -1.20 -5.94 -12.45
N LEU A 116 -0.46 -6.53 -13.41
CA LEU A 116 0.44 -7.65 -13.13
C LEU A 116 1.54 -7.28 -12.13
N MET A 117 2.15 -6.10 -12.30
CA MET A 117 3.19 -5.59 -11.41
C MET A 117 2.68 -5.42 -9.98
N VAL A 118 1.51 -4.80 -9.82
CA VAL A 118 0.91 -4.57 -8.50
C VAL A 118 0.55 -5.90 -7.84
N ASP A 119 -0.11 -6.81 -8.56
CA ASP A 119 -0.53 -8.12 -8.01
C ASP A 119 0.65 -8.97 -7.57
N ALA A 120 1.73 -8.97 -8.35
CA ALA A 120 2.95 -9.70 -7.99
C ALA A 120 3.64 -9.16 -6.72
N ASN A 121 3.39 -7.90 -6.34
CA ASN A 121 4.01 -7.26 -5.19
C ASN A 121 3.09 -7.19 -3.96
N LEU A 122 1.76 -7.11 -4.14
CA LEU A 122 0.81 -7.07 -3.01
C LEU A 122 0.82 -8.33 -2.13
N GLN A 123 1.39 -9.42 -2.62
CA GLN A 123 1.53 -10.67 -1.87
C GLN A 123 2.76 -10.69 -0.93
N ARG A 124 3.58 -9.64 -0.91
CA ARG A 124 4.73 -9.54 0.00
C ARG A 124 4.25 -9.36 1.44
N GLU A 125 4.95 -9.97 2.40
CA GLU A 125 4.63 -9.87 3.82
C GLU A 125 4.79 -8.43 4.37
N THR A 126 5.75 -7.68 3.84
CA THR A 126 6.03 -6.31 4.28
C THR A 126 5.99 -5.35 3.09
N ILE A 127 4.97 -4.49 3.07
CA ILE A 127 4.81 -3.41 2.09
C ILE A 127 4.62 -2.11 2.87
N LEU A 128 5.38 -1.09 2.53
CA LEU A 128 5.23 0.23 3.15
C LEU A 128 3.84 0.83 2.84
N PRO A 129 3.26 1.61 3.77
CA PRO A 129 1.99 2.30 3.52
C PRO A 129 2.00 3.16 2.25
N SER A 130 3.11 3.87 1.96
CA SER A 130 3.28 4.64 0.74
C SER A 130 3.27 3.78 -0.52
N GLU A 131 4.04 2.68 -0.52
CA GLU A 131 4.10 1.75 -1.64
C GLU A 131 2.71 1.18 -1.96
N ARG A 132 1.97 0.76 -0.91
CA ARG A 132 0.60 0.27 -1.05
C ARG A 132 -0.34 1.34 -1.59
N ALA A 133 -0.19 2.59 -1.14
CA ALA A 133 -1.01 3.71 -1.59
C ALA A 133 -0.83 3.99 -3.08
N PHE A 134 0.41 4.10 -3.56
CA PHE A 134 0.71 4.31 -4.98
C PHE A 134 0.32 3.10 -5.83
N ALA A 135 0.59 1.88 -5.36
CA ALA A 135 0.21 0.65 -6.07
C ALA A 135 -1.31 0.56 -6.26
N TYR A 136 -2.10 0.85 -5.23
CA TYR A 136 -3.55 0.86 -5.33
C TYR A 136 -4.06 1.97 -6.26
N SER A 137 -3.44 3.16 -6.23
CA SER A 137 -3.80 4.23 -7.16
C SER A 137 -3.59 3.81 -8.60
N MET A 138 -2.40 3.28 -8.93
CA MET A 138 -2.05 2.84 -10.27
C MET A 138 -2.99 1.71 -10.75
N LYS A 139 -3.22 0.68 -9.92
CA LYS A 139 -4.12 -0.44 -10.26
C LYS A 139 -5.56 0.03 -10.47
N LEU A 140 -6.05 0.95 -9.62
CA LEU A 140 -7.40 1.50 -9.75
C LEU A 140 -7.58 2.26 -11.07
N ASP A 141 -6.59 3.04 -11.46
CA ASP A 141 -6.65 3.81 -12.72
C ASP A 141 -6.53 2.89 -13.94
N ALA A 142 -5.67 1.87 -13.91
CA ALA A 142 -5.58 0.85 -14.95
C ALA A 142 -6.93 0.09 -15.14
N ILE A 143 -7.56 -0.34 -14.05
CA ILE A 143 -8.88 -1.02 -14.12
C ILE A 143 -9.95 -0.10 -14.72
N LYS A 144 -9.96 1.19 -14.35
CA LYS A 144 -10.93 2.16 -14.93
C LYS A 144 -10.69 2.36 -16.41
N HIS A 145 -9.43 2.44 -16.88
CA HIS A 145 -9.10 2.55 -18.30
C HIS A 145 -9.57 1.33 -19.09
N GLN A 146 -9.33 0.13 -18.58
CA GLN A 146 -9.81 -1.11 -19.19
C GLN A 146 -11.35 -1.16 -19.23
N GLY A 147 -12.03 -0.76 -18.16
CA GLY A 147 -13.48 -0.65 -18.10
C GLY A 147 -14.05 0.32 -19.16
N ALA A 148 -13.44 1.49 -19.30
CA ALA A 148 -13.84 2.48 -20.30
C ALA A 148 -13.65 1.98 -21.74
N ARG A 149 -12.64 1.16 -22.03
CA ARG A 149 -12.44 0.52 -23.35
C ARG A 149 -13.48 -0.55 -23.66
N SER A 150 -13.91 -1.31 -22.63
CA SER A 150 -14.93 -2.35 -22.80
C SER A 150 -16.36 -1.79 -22.88
N ASP A 151 -16.63 -0.62 -22.30
CA ASP A 151 -17.95 0.04 -22.33
C ASP A 151 -18.36 0.60 -23.69
N LEU A 152 -17.43 0.68 -24.65
CA LEU A 152 -17.77 0.94 -26.05
C LEU A 152 -18.61 -0.21 -26.68
N THR A 153 -18.69 -1.37 -26.03
CA THR A 153 -19.43 -2.54 -26.48
C THR A 153 -20.53 -3.02 -25.52
N SER A 154 -20.58 -2.55 -24.27
CA SER A 154 -21.59 -2.99 -23.29
C SER A 154 -21.77 -1.95 -22.19
N ARG A 155 -22.98 -1.38 -22.10
CA ARG A 155 -23.40 -0.49 -21.02
C ARG A 155 -23.50 -1.23 -19.68
N GLN A 156 -22.40 -1.31 -18.94
CA GLN A 156 -22.45 -1.57 -17.49
C GLN A 156 -21.54 -0.57 -16.81
N VAL A 157 -22.17 0.40 -16.13
CA VAL A 157 -21.50 1.37 -15.28
C VAL A 157 -20.97 0.62 -14.05
N VAL A 158 -19.71 0.21 -14.09
CA VAL A 158 -19.01 -0.24 -12.87
C VAL A 158 -18.79 1.02 -12.02
N GLY A 159 -19.52 1.11 -10.91
CA GLY A 159 -19.44 2.25 -10.00
C GLY A 159 -18.03 2.35 -9.39
N LYS A 160 -17.62 3.57 -8.97
CA LYS A 160 -16.30 3.80 -8.34
C LYS A 160 -16.01 2.89 -7.14
N LEU A 161 -17.06 2.45 -6.42
CA LEU A 161 -16.95 1.51 -5.30
C LEU A 161 -16.60 0.10 -5.78
N ASP A 162 -17.18 -0.34 -6.87
CA ASP A 162 -16.96 -1.68 -7.41
C ASP A 162 -15.49 -1.84 -7.90
N ALA A 163 -14.91 -0.81 -8.53
CA ALA A 163 -13.52 -0.85 -8.98
C ALA A 163 -12.53 -0.88 -7.79
N ALA A 164 -12.80 -0.14 -6.70
CA ALA A 164 -11.96 -0.18 -5.51
C ALA A 164 -12.08 -1.52 -4.75
N ASP A 165 -13.27 -2.14 -4.75
CA ASP A 165 -13.45 -3.48 -4.18
C ASP A 165 -12.72 -4.53 -5.02
N MET A 166 -12.69 -4.39 -6.36
CA MET A 166 -11.87 -5.25 -7.22
C MET A 166 -10.37 -5.12 -6.89
N VAL A 167 -9.87 -3.91 -6.70
CA VAL A 167 -8.46 -3.68 -6.30
C VAL A 167 -8.13 -4.34 -4.98
N GLY A 168 -9.05 -4.27 -4.00
CA GLY A 168 -8.85 -4.83 -2.65
C GLY A 168 -9.02 -6.34 -2.56
N ALA A 169 -9.71 -6.97 -3.51
CA ALA A 169 -10.09 -8.38 -3.44
C ALA A 169 -8.89 -9.32 -3.25
N ASP A 170 -7.80 -9.08 -3.99
CA ASP A 170 -6.60 -9.92 -3.96
C ASP A 170 -5.80 -9.80 -2.64
N SER A 171 -5.93 -8.67 -1.95
CA SER A 171 -5.29 -8.40 -0.65
C SER A 171 -6.24 -8.60 0.55
N GLY A 172 -7.50 -8.97 0.31
CA GLY A 172 -8.53 -9.14 1.35
C GLY A 172 -8.97 -7.82 1.99
N GLU A 173 -8.74 -6.69 1.34
CA GLU A 173 -9.12 -5.36 1.82
C GLU A 173 -10.43 -4.88 1.19
N SER A 174 -11.20 -4.10 1.95
CA SER A 174 -12.42 -3.47 1.42
C SER A 174 -12.07 -2.28 0.51
N GLY A 175 -12.91 -1.98 -0.47
CA GLY A 175 -12.74 -0.79 -1.34
C GLY A 175 -12.64 0.52 -0.56
N ARG A 176 -13.30 0.61 0.62
CA ARG A 176 -13.13 1.76 1.53
C ARG A 176 -11.70 1.84 2.06
N GLN A 177 -11.08 0.73 2.42
CA GLN A 177 -9.71 0.70 2.91
C GLN A 177 -8.72 1.04 1.78
N VAL A 178 -8.95 0.52 0.57
CA VAL A 178 -8.21 0.90 -0.64
C VAL A 178 -8.24 2.42 -0.87
N GLN A 179 -9.43 3.04 -0.81
CA GLN A 179 -9.57 4.48 -0.97
C GLN A 179 -8.81 5.26 0.12
N ARG A 180 -8.74 4.75 1.34
CA ARG A 180 -7.97 5.38 2.43
C ARG A 180 -6.47 5.28 2.20
N TYR A 181 -5.96 4.17 1.66
CA TYR A 181 -4.57 4.07 1.23
C TYR A 181 -4.27 5.07 0.11
N ILE A 182 -5.10 5.09 -0.93
CA ILE A 182 -4.94 6.04 -2.06
C ILE A 182 -4.88 7.49 -1.55
N ARG A 183 -5.66 7.84 -0.52
CA ARG A 183 -5.59 9.20 0.06
C ARG A 183 -4.21 9.57 0.57
N LEU A 184 -3.36 8.61 0.97
CA LEU A 184 -1.99 8.93 1.43
C LEU A 184 -1.11 9.50 0.31
N THR A 185 -1.42 9.25 -0.97
CA THR A 185 -0.67 9.84 -2.10
C THR A 185 -0.78 11.35 -2.16
N GLU A 186 -1.78 11.92 -1.46
CA GLU A 186 -1.98 13.37 -1.34
C GLU A 186 -1.13 14.00 -0.23
N LEU A 187 -0.40 13.23 0.55
CA LEU A 187 0.53 13.78 1.53
C LEU A 187 1.77 14.35 0.85
N ILE A 188 2.39 15.33 1.50
CA ILE A 188 3.75 15.76 1.14
C ILE A 188 4.75 14.66 1.51
N PRO A 189 5.92 14.57 0.83
CA PRO A 189 6.88 13.49 1.03
C PRO A 189 7.29 13.30 2.49
N GLU A 190 7.49 14.38 3.23
CA GLU A 190 7.92 14.35 4.62
C GLU A 190 6.89 13.68 5.54
N LEU A 191 5.60 13.98 5.37
CA LEU A 191 4.53 13.33 6.13
C LEU A 191 4.35 11.86 5.73
N LEU A 192 4.52 11.57 4.45
CA LEU A 192 4.43 10.21 3.93
C LEU A 192 5.57 9.33 4.47
N ASP A 193 6.79 9.85 4.50
CA ASP A 193 7.95 9.17 5.09
C ASP A 193 7.74 8.94 6.60
N MET A 194 7.10 9.86 7.32
CA MET A 194 6.74 9.65 8.73
C MET A 194 5.74 8.50 8.91
N VAL A 195 4.82 8.30 7.96
CA VAL A 195 3.90 7.16 7.98
C VAL A 195 4.64 5.85 7.75
N ASP A 196 5.54 5.81 6.77
CA ASP A 196 6.36 4.64 6.46
C ASP A 196 7.26 4.23 7.62
N ASN A 197 7.82 5.22 8.34
CA ASN A 197 8.66 4.99 9.53
C ASN A 197 7.86 4.73 10.82
N GLY A 198 6.52 4.70 10.75
CA GLY A 198 5.64 4.45 11.89
C GLY A 198 5.56 5.60 12.91
N GLN A 199 6.16 6.76 12.61
CA GLN A 199 6.10 7.97 13.45
C GLN A 199 4.71 8.58 13.42
N LEU A 200 4.10 8.70 12.23
CA LEU A 200 2.72 9.14 12.04
C LEU A 200 1.81 7.94 11.80
N LYS A 201 0.78 7.78 12.62
CA LYS A 201 -0.17 6.67 12.49
C LYS A 201 -1.04 6.84 11.23
N PHE A 202 -1.41 5.72 10.60
CA PHE A 202 -2.20 5.66 9.37
C PHE A 202 -3.50 6.49 9.43
N ASN A 203 -4.31 6.34 10.51
CA ASN A 203 -5.59 7.02 10.59
C ASN A 203 -5.46 8.57 10.66
N PRO A 204 -4.63 9.15 11.53
CA PRO A 204 -4.32 10.58 11.47
C PRO A 204 -3.79 11.04 10.11
N ALA A 205 -2.88 10.27 9.48
CA ALA A 205 -2.32 10.59 8.17
C ALA A 205 -3.39 10.72 7.08
N VAL A 206 -4.37 9.80 7.06
CA VAL A 206 -5.52 9.90 6.14
C VAL A 206 -6.33 11.19 6.35
N GLU A 207 -6.52 11.62 7.60
CA GLU A 207 -7.23 12.90 7.85
C GLU A 207 -6.40 14.11 7.41
N LEU A 208 -5.09 14.09 7.63
CA LEU A 208 -4.17 15.16 7.22
C LEU A 208 -4.01 15.24 5.68
N SER A 209 -4.22 14.16 4.95
CA SER A 209 -4.17 14.18 3.49
C SER A 209 -5.26 15.04 2.83
N TYR A 210 -6.22 15.54 3.60
CA TYR A 210 -7.24 16.48 3.12
C TYR A 210 -6.81 17.94 3.21
N LEU A 211 -5.69 18.24 3.85
CA LEU A 211 -5.10 19.58 3.94
C LEU A 211 -4.46 19.95 2.60
N ALA A 212 -4.45 21.25 2.27
CA ALA A 212 -3.67 21.76 1.14
C ALA A 212 -2.17 21.57 1.41
N LYS A 213 -1.36 21.51 0.35
CA LYS A 213 0.09 21.25 0.50
C LYS A 213 0.78 22.25 1.42
N GLN A 214 0.40 23.54 1.37
CA GLN A 214 0.93 24.57 2.28
C GLN A 214 0.51 24.30 3.73
N GLU A 215 -0.76 23.94 3.97
CA GLU A 215 -1.25 23.62 5.32
C GLU A 215 -0.55 22.37 5.90
N GLN A 216 -0.16 21.41 5.04
CA GLN A 216 0.64 20.26 5.46
C GLN A 216 2.07 20.66 5.88
N GLN A 217 2.68 21.64 5.21
CA GLN A 217 3.97 22.21 5.60
C GLN A 217 3.86 22.95 6.95
N ASP A 218 2.82 23.78 7.11
CA ASP A 218 2.54 24.48 8.35
C ASP A 218 2.29 23.48 9.50
N PHE A 219 1.61 22.38 9.19
CA PHE A 219 1.38 21.30 10.14
C PHE A 219 2.67 20.60 10.61
N LEU A 220 3.66 20.39 9.72
CA LEU A 220 4.98 19.91 10.13
C LEU A 220 5.63 20.84 11.16
N SER A 221 5.53 22.15 10.92
CA SER A 221 6.04 23.16 11.85
C SER A 221 5.31 23.11 13.21
N ALA A 222 4.00 22.91 13.21
CA ALA A 222 3.21 22.76 14.43
C ALA A 222 3.57 21.48 15.21
N MET A 223 3.85 20.36 14.50
CA MET A 223 4.33 19.12 15.11
C MET A 223 5.70 19.29 15.74
N ASP A 224 6.61 19.98 15.05
CA ASP A 224 7.95 20.26 15.57
C ASP A 224 7.88 21.16 16.82
N TYR A 225 7.05 22.20 16.78
CA TYR A 225 6.81 23.06 17.94
C TYR A 225 6.26 22.30 19.15
N ALA A 226 5.26 21.44 18.93
CA ALA A 226 4.62 20.65 19.98
C ALA A 226 5.43 19.40 20.41
N GLN A 227 6.50 19.05 19.70
CA GLN A 227 7.32 17.85 19.90
C GLN A 227 6.48 16.56 20.04
N THR A 228 5.37 16.48 19.31
CA THR A 228 4.44 15.35 19.38
C THR A 228 3.74 15.11 18.03
N THR A 229 3.29 13.89 17.81
CA THR A 229 2.47 13.54 16.65
C THR A 229 0.98 13.60 17.00
N PRO A 230 0.09 13.90 16.04
CA PRO A 230 -1.32 14.09 16.32
C PRO A 230 -2.02 12.79 16.69
N SER A 231 -2.97 12.88 17.58
CA SER A 231 -4.03 11.89 17.75
C SER A 231 -5.03 11.96 16.59
N LEU A 232 -5.83 10.93 16.40
CA LEU A 232 -6.90 10.95 15.39
C LEU A 232 -7.87 12.13 15.60
N SER A 233 -8.23 12.43 16.85
CA SER A 233 -9.13 13.55 17.18
C SER A 233 -8.52 14.90 16.81
N GLN A 234 -7.22 15.10 17.06
CA GLN A 234 -6.52 16.33 16.68
C GLN A 234 -6.46 16.48 15.15
N ALA A 235 -6.10 15.40 14.42
CA ALA A 235 -6.07 15.41 12.97
C ALA A 235 -7.45 15.71 12.36
N GLN A 236 -8.54 15.17 12.92
CA GLN A 236 -9.90 15.45 12.47
C GLN A 236 -10.31 16.90 12.70
N ARG A 237 -9.90 17.50 13.81
CA ARG A 237 -10.19 18.91 14.11
C ARG A 237 -9.40 19.83 13.19
N ILE A 238 -8.13 19.54 12.93
CA ILE A 238 -7.29 20.31 11.99
C ILE A 238 -7.89 20.22 10.59
N LYS A 239 -8.27 19.01 10.12
CA LYS A 239 -8.99 18.86 8.85
C LYS A 239 -10.27 19.71 8.79
N LYS A 240 -11.04 19.77 9.87
CA LYS A 240 -12.26 20.57 9.93
C LYS A 240 -11.94 22.05 9.76
N LEU A 241 -10.91 22.57 10.45
CA LEU A 241 -10.45 23.95 10.27
C LEU A 241 -10.01 24.23 8.84
N ALA A 242 -9.31 23.29 8.19
CA ALA A 242 -8.94 23.42 6.77
C ALA A 242 -10.17 23.52 5.85
N GLN A 243 -11.20 22.73 6.12
CA GLN A 243 -12.47 22.78 5.36
C GLN A 243 -13.24 24.08 5.58
N GLU A 244 -13.12 24.72 6.75
CA GLU A 244 -13.74 25.99 7.11
C GLU A 244 -12.88 27.20 6.67
N GLY A 245 -11.65 26.97 6.18
CA GLY A 245 -10.73 28.05 5.77
C GLY A 245 -10.06 28.77 6.94
N GLU A 246 -10.09 28.19 8.13
CA GLU A 246 -9.55 28.73 9.38
C GLU A 246 -8.27 28.02 9.85
N CYS A 247 -7.64 27.22 8.98
CA CYS A 247 -6.48 26.40 9.31
C CYS A 247 -5.19 27.23 9.30
N THR A 248 -4.95 27.95 10.37
CA THR A 248 -3.72 28.71 10.57
C THR A 248 -2.69 27.92 11.38
N LEU A 249 -1.41 28.28 11.27
CA LEU A 249 -0.33 27.66 12.07
C LEU A 249 -0.61 27.77 13.57
N ASP A 250 -1.07 28.94 14.04
CA ASP A 250 -1.38 29.17 15.46
C ASP A 250 -2.51 28.22 15.93
N ALA A 251 -3.59 28.07 15.13
CA ALA A 251 -4.69 27.16 15.45
C ALA A 251 -4.23 25.68 15.47
N MET A 252 -3.32 25.30 14.58
CA MET A 252 -2.71 23.96 14.61
C MET A 252 -1.85 23.78 15.87
N CYS A 253 -1.03 24.76 16.24
CA CYS A 253 -0.22 24.73 17.46
C CYS A 253 -1.10 24.61 18.71
N ASP A 254 -2.20 25.36 18.79
CA ASP A 254 -3.14 25.28 19.92
C ASP A 254 -3.72 23.88 20.06
N ILE A 255 -4.17 23.28 18.95
CA ILE A 255 -4.69 21.90 18.96
C ILE A 255 -3.61 20.88 19.32
N MET A 256 -2.39 21.05 18.82
CA MET A 256 -1.28 20.13 19.09
C MET A 256 -0.77 20.22 20.52
N ASN A 257 -0.79 21.42 21.13
CA ASN A 257 -0.38 21.66 22.51
C ASN A 257 -1.45 21.31 23.54
N GLU A 258 -2.70 21.05 23.11
CA GLU A 258 -3.67 20.54 24.04
C GLU A 258 -3.10 19.31 24.74
N ILE A 259 -2.94 19.41 26.05
CA ILE A 259 -2.56 18.28 26.89
C ILE A 259 -3.52 17.15 26.51
N LYS A 260 -3.00 16.11 25.85
CA LYS A 260 -3.77 14.86 25.64
C LYS A 260 -4.36 14.60 27.00
N LYS A 261 -5.73 14.66 27.11
CA LYS A 261 -6.37 14.25 28.37
C LYS A 261 -5.66 12.96 28.70
N GLU A 262 -4.74 13.01 29.68
CA GLU A 262 -4.02 11.84 30.14
C GLU A 262 -5.10 10.81 30.18
N GLU A 263 -4.89 9.67 29.58
CA GLU A 263 -5.78 8.55 29.77
C GLU A 263 -5.92 8.50 31.27
N GLN A 264 -7.01 9.11 31.77
CA GLN A 264 -7.30 9.10 33.21
C GLN A 264 -7.26 7.64 33.52
N GLY A 265 -6.17 7.23 34.17
CA GLY A 265 -5.64 5.89 34.16
C GLY A 265 -6.75 4.87 34.30
N LYS A 266 -7.32 4.44 33.18
CA LYS A 266 -8.22 3.30 33.13
C LYS A 266 -7.37 2.08 33.43
N VAL A 267 -7.35 1.69 34.68
CA VAL A 267 -6.81 0.39 35.05
C VAL A 267 -7.80 -0.65 34.51
N THR A 268 -7.48 -1.22 33.37
CA THR A 268 -8.33 -2.25 32.75
C THR A 268 -7.83 -3.62 33.19
N PHE A 269 -8.63 -4.31 33.93
CA PHE A 269 -8.38 -5.71 34.27
C PHE A 269 -9.00 -6.63 33.22
N LYS A 270 -8.27 -7.66 32.79
CA LYS A 270 -8.86 -8.71 31.96
C LYS A 270 -9.99 -9.38 32.75
N THR A 271 -11.19 -9.45 32.19
CA THR A 271 -12.37 -10.03 32.84
C THR A 271 -12.09 -11.45 33.37
N ASP A 272 -11.35 -12.26 32.64
CA ASP A 272 -10.97 -13.63 33.04
C ASP A 272 -10.08 -13.65 34.29
N ALA A 273 -9.24 -12.64 34.48
CA ALA A 273 -8.40 -12.53 35.68
C ALA A 273 -9.24 -12.19 36.90
N LEU A 274 -10.25 -11.31 36.77
CA LEU A 274 -11.15 -10.95 37.84
C LEU A 274 -12.14 -12.08 38.16
N ARG A 275 -12.62 -12.82 37.17
CA ARG A 275 -13.57 -13.95 37.33
C ARG A 275 -13.08 -15.03 38.26
N LYS A 276 -11.78 -15.15 38.51
CA LYS A 276 -11.21 -16.09 39.51
C LYS A 276 -11.57 -15.73 40.95
N TYR A 277 -11.92 -14.47 41.23
CA TYR A 277 -12.15 -13.94 42.57
C TYR A 277 -13.63 -13.62 42.84
N PHE A 278 -14.47 -13.68 41.79
CA PHE A 278 -15.90 -13.33 41.90
C PHE A 278 -16.81 -14.46 41.46
N PRO A 279 -17.99 -14.61 42.11
CA PRO A 279 -19.01 -15.56 41.67
C PRO A 279 -19.44 -15.33 40.22
N LYS A 280 -19.79 -16.40 39.49
CA LYS A 280 -20.25 -16.33 38.11
C LYS A 280 -21.48 -15.43 37.89
N SER A 281 -22.28 -15.21 38.93
CA SER A 281 -23.48 -14.37 38.88
C SER A 281 -23.21 -12.86 38.95
N TYR A 282 -21.98 -12.44 39.27
CA TYR A 282 -21.64 -11.02 39.38
C TYR A 282 -21.57 -10.37 38.01
N THR A 283 -22.25 -9.23 37.85
CA THR A 283 -22.09 -8.35 36.67
C THR A 283 -20.77 -7.57 36.75
N ASN A 284 -20.31 -7.03 35.65
CA ASN A 284 -19.07 -6.22 35.61
C ASN A 284 -19.15 -5.03 36.57
N LYS A 285 -20.32 -4.38 36.66
CA LYS A 285 -20.55 -3.26 37.57
C LYS A 285 -20.46 -3.70 39.04
N GLN A 286 -21.05 -4.85 39.42
CA GLN A 286 -20.96 -5.38 40.76
C GLN A 286 -19.52 -5.78 41.16
N MET A 287 -18.73 -6.26 40.22
CA MET A 287 -17.30 -6.52 40.46
C MET A 287 -16.53 -5.21 40.69
N GLU A 288 -16.78 -4.16 39.89
CA GLU A 288 -16.19 -2.84 40.04
C GLU A 288 -16.53 -2.22 41.42
N ASP A 289 -17.81 -2.18 41.78
CA ASP A 289 -18.27 -1.65 43.07
C ASP A 289 -17.59 -2.38 44.24
N LYS A 290 -17.44 -3.70 44.13
CA LYS A 290 -16.81 -4.50 45.20
C LYS A 290 -15.30 -4.25 45.27
N ILE A 291 -14.62 -4.05 44.17
CA ILE A 291 -13.20 -3.69 44.15
C ILE A 291 -12.98 -2.33 44.80
N ILE A 292 -13.80 -1.33 44.47
CA ILE A 292 -13.76 0.00 45.11
C ILE A 292 -13.93 -0.10 46.59
N GLN A 293 -14.95 -0.84 47.07
CA GLN A 293 -15.22 -1.06 48.49
C GLN A 293 -14.01 -1.69 49.22
N LEU A 294 -13.34 -2.65 48.60
CA LEU A 294 -12.15 -3.29 49.17
C LEU A 294 -10.95 -2.34 49.24
N LEU A 295 -10.77 -1.51 48.24
CA LEU A 295 -9.71 -0.48 48.20
C LEU A 295 -9.94 0.59 49.29
N GLU A 296 -11.17 1.04 49.50
CA GLU A 296 -11.52 1.97 50.60
C GLU A 296 -11.22 1.39 51.98
N GLN A 297 -11.56 0.11 52.17
CA GLN A 297 -11.24 -0.59 53.44
C GLN A 297 -9.72 -0.74 53.63
N TRP A 298 -9.01 -1.03 52.57
CA TRP A 298 -7.55 -1.14 52.60
C TRP A 298 -6.90 0.22 52.93
N GLN A 299 -7.36 1.31 52.34
CA GLN A 299 -6.90 2.67 52.60
C GLN A 299 -7.11 3.05 54.07
N LYS A 300 -8.32 2.84 54.63
CA LYS A 300 -8.62 3.11 56.03
C LYS A 300 -7.75 2.30 57.01
N LYS A 301 -7.39 1.05 56.63
CA LYS A 301 -6.48 0.24 57.45
C LYS A 301 -5.07 0.76 57.41
N ARG A 302 -4.62 1.23 56.26
CA ARG A 302 -3.28 1.81 56.07
C ARG A 302 -3.13 3.11 56.84
N GLU A 303 -4.10 4.01 56.81
CA GLU A 303 -4.14 5.25 57.59
C GLU A 303 -4.03 4.97 59.10
N LYS A 304 -4.82 4.06 59.61
CA LYS A 304 -4.76 3.63 61.03
C LYS A 304 -3.43 2.94 61.42
N SER A 305 -2.72 2.39 60.46
CA SER A 305 -1.42 1.77 60.69
C SER A 305 -0.28 2.78 60.70
N MET A 306 -0.46 3.94 60.07
CA MET A 306 0.52 5.03 60.03
C MET A 306 0.37 6.00 61.25
N GLU A 307 -0.77 5.97 61.94
CA GLU A 307 -1.04 6.75 63.17
C GLU A 307 -0.58 6.02 64.47
N ARG A 308 -0.03 4.83 64.36
CA ARG A 308 0.59 4.07 65.46
C ARG A 308 2.10 4.03 65.34
#